data_3be10e48879cd158625837984a30cbf1
#
_entry.id   3be10e48879cd158625837984a30cbf1
#
_cell.length_a   1.000
_cell.length_b   1.000
_cell.length_c   1.000
_cell.angle_alpha   90.00
_cell.angle_beta   90.00
_cell.angle_gamma   90.00
#
_symmetry.space_group_name_H-M   'P 1'
#
loop_
_entity.id
_entity.type
_entity.pdbx_description
1 polymer ?
#
loop_
_entity_poly.entity_id
_entity_poly.type
_entity_poly.pdbx_seq_one_letter_code
_entity_poly.pdbx_strand_id
1 'polypeptide(L)'
;FCCQAGQIVMEEADGVFFRAGAIPVPEVPGNAEFVIRVTEQGMAVAAKDYSGLARGVLVLMMRIEPVALEEGREQFRVAACSVEGNYGIRSRMIHFCVFPETTPTFLQKCIRLAGVMQYTHVVLEFWGMLRYDCLKELAWGNAWPKDFAKGIVREIEDMGMEAVPMMNHLGHAAGCRVSGGKHVVLDQNPRLAALFSPDGWSWNILNPRVRDLLKDVRRELYEVFPNARYFHLGCDEVYSYEKGDEDQRRMRSFLRSVIEEVQMEGVRPIIWGDMLLNARACGVDGGHQPYVCGCDTPEHADKLI
;
A
#
# COMPACT_ATOMS: atom_id res chain seq x y z
N PHE A 1 -5.66 -36.32 10.38
CA PHE A 1 -5.57 -35.67 11.72
C PHE A 1 -6.89 -34.97 12.02
N CYS A 2 -7.69 -35.47 13.00
CA CYS A 2 -8.72 -34.68 13.64
C CYS A 2 -8.02 -33.70 14.61
N CYS A 3 -7.74 -32.47 14.20
CA CYS A 3 -7.28 -31.46 15.14
C CYS A 3 -8.45 -30.99 16.00
N GLN A 4 -8.44 -31.32 17.29
CA GLN A 4 -9.13 -30.51 18.27
C GLN A 4 -8.55 -29.08 18.20
N ALA A 5 -9.39 -28.07 18.39
CA ALA A 5 -9.05 -26.66 18.24
C ALA A 5 -7.65 -26.33 18.76
N GLY A 6 -6.79 -25.84 17.86
CA GLY A 6 -5.43 -25.43 18.21
C GLY A 6 -5.46 -24.21 19.14
N GLN A 7 -4.62 -24.17 20.16
CA GLN A 7 -4.40 -22.98 20.97
C GLN A 7 -3.43 -22.07 20.25
N ILE A 8 -3.85 -20.82 20.06
CA ILE A 8 -2.90 -19.73 19.77
C ILE A 8 -2.32 -19.30 21.11
N VAL A 9 -1.04 -19.49 21.28
CA VAL A 9 -0.30 -19.06 22.48
C VAL A 9 0.64 -17.93 22.05
N MET A 10 0.50 -16.78 22.70
CA MET A 10 1.42 -15.67 22.56
C MET A 10 2.32 -15.64 23.80
N GLU A 11 3.62 -15.90 23.65
CA GLU A 11 4.63 -15.71 24.70
C GLU A 11 5.53 -14.54 24.32
N GLU A 12 5.68 -13.56 25.21
CA GLU A 12 6.32 -12.26 24.94
C GLU A 12 7.86 -12.33 24.84
N ALA A 13 8.52 -13.41 25.22
CA ALA A 13 9.99 -13.43 25.32
C ALA A 13 10.72 -13.99 24.09
N ASP A 14 10.14 -14.94 23.33
CA ASP A 14 10.84 -15.69 22.28
C ASP A 14 10.10 -15.73 20.91
N GLY A 15 9.11 -14.89 20.71
CA GLY A 15 8.31 -14.85 19.49
C GLY A 15 6.87 -15.34 19.66
N VAL A 16 6.15 -15.43 18.57
CA VAL A 16 4.72 -15.78 18.50
C VAL A 16 4.56 -17.10 17.77
N PHE A 17 3.67 -17.97 18.23
CA PHE A 17 3.44 -19.24 17.54
C PHE A 17 1.97 -19.68 17.56
N PHE A 18 1.63 -20.49 16.54
CA PHE A 18 0.44 -21.31 16.48
C PHE A 18 0.84 -22.79 16.57
N ARG A 19 0.14 -23.58 17.36
CA ARG A 19 0.38 -25.01 17.48
C ARG A 19 -0.92 -25.81 17.56
N ALA A 20 -0.98 -26.91 16.82
CA ALA A 20 -2.02 -27.92 16.92
C ALA A 20 -1.37 -29.32 17.07
N GLY A 21 -1.70 -30.05 18.13
CA GLY A 21 -1.09 -31.35 18.47
C GLY A 21 0.12 -31.27 19.37
N ALA A 22 0.80 -32.41 19.55
CA ALA A 22 1.93 -32.58 20.47
C ALA A 22 3.29 -32.44 19.75
N ILE A 23 3.52 -31.33 19.08
CA ILE A 23 4.75 -31.04 18.35
C ILE A 23 5.51 -29.92 19.05
N PRO A 24 6.85 -29.99 19.15
CA PRO A 24 7.64 -28.86 19.64
C PRO A 24 7.54 -27.66 18.70
N VAL A 25 7.50 -26.46 19.27
CA VAL A 25 7.54 -25.21 18.50
C VAL A 25 8.93 -25.09 17.86
N PRO A 26 9.02 -24.87 16.53
CA PRO A 26 10.32 -24.75 15.87
C PRO A 26 10.99 -23.42 16.23
N GLU A 27 12.31 -23.44 16.30
CA GLU A 27 13.11 -22.22 16.37
C GLU A 27 13.04 -21.44 15.06
N VAL A 28 13.00 -20.10 15.13
CA VAL A 28 12.96 -19.21 13.96
C VAL A 28 14.37 -18.68 13.67
N PRO A 29 15.03 -19.11 12.57
CA PRO A 29 16.34 -18.62 12.18
C PRO A 29 16.38 -17.09 12.02
N GLY A 30 17.56 -16.51 12.22
CA GLY A 30 17.76 -15.05 12.16
C GLY A 30 17.33 -14.38 10.86
N ASN A 31 17.38 -15.09 9.75
CA ASN A 31 17.02 -14.64 8.40
C ASN A 31 15.60 -15.03 7.96
N ALA A 32 14.87 -15.84 8.75
CA ALA A 32 13.50 -16.23 8.46
C ALA A 32 12.48 -15.30 9.11
N GLU A 33 11.35 -15.07 8.43
CA GLU A 33 10.18 -14.38 8.96
C GLU A 33 9.32 -15.33 9.80
N PHE A 34 9.20 -16.58 9.36
CA PHE A 34 8.49 -17.65 10.06
C PHE A 34 9.07 -19.02 9.72
N VAL A 35 8.71 -20.03 10.55
CA VAL A 35 8.96 -21.45 10.30
C VAL A 35 7.66 -22.22 10.46
N ILE A 36 7.39 -23.12 9.52
CA ILE A 36 6.29 -24.08 9.59
C ILE A 36 6.88 -25.47 9.77
N ARG A 37 6.33 -26.27 10.69
CA ARG A 37 6.63 -27.68 10.83
C ARG A 37 5.34 -28.49 10.91
N VAL A 38 5.22 -29.50 10.07
CA VAL A 38 4.10 -30.44 10.04
C VAL A 38 4.66 -31.85 10.14
N THR A 39 4.18 -32.63 11.09
CA THR A 39 4.54 -34.03 11.32
C THR A 39 3.28 -34.85 11.60
N GLU A 40 3.45 -36.16 11.83
CA GLU A 40 2.33 -37.01 12.24
C GLU A 40 1.77 -36.63 13.63
N GLN A 41 2.56 -36.01 14.50
CA GLN A 41 2.14 -35.60 15.84
C GLN A 41 1.41 -34.25 15.87
N GLY A 42 1.47 -33.46 14.78
CA GLY A 42 0.82 -32.16 14.73
C GLY A 42 1.50 -31.16 13.80
N MET A 43 1.10 -29.90 13.94
CA MET A 43 1.63 -28.80 13.16
C MET A 43 1.96 -27.60 14.07
N ALA A 44 2.99 -26.85 13.72
CA ALA A 44 3.33 -25.60 14.37
C ALA A 44 3.81 -24.56 13.34
N VAL A 45 3.49 -23.30 13.61
CA VAL A 45 4.02 -22.13 12.92
C VAL A 45 4.63 -21.25 13.99
N ALA A 46 5.89 -20.88 13.84
CA ALA A 46 6.59 -19.95 14.73
C ALA A 46 7.09 -18.74 13.94
N ALA A 47 7.09 -17.57 14.54
CA ALA A 47 7.56 -16.32 13.94
C ALA A 47 8.09 -15.38 15.01
N LYS A 48 8.84 -14.35 14.59
CA LYS A 48 9.37 -13.32 15.48
C LYS A 48 8.30 -12.33 15.95
N ASP A 49 7.28 -12.12 15.11
CA ASP A 49 6.21 -11.18 15.35
C ASP A 49 4.88 -11.69 14.76
N TYR A 50 3.80 -10.97 15.06
CA TYR A 50 2.46 -11.29 14.55
C TYR A 50 2.40 -11.30 13.02
N SER A 51 3.07 -10.38 12.36
CA SER A 51 3.08 -10.28 10.90
C SER A 51 3.71 -11.51 10.25
N GLY A 52 4.82 -12.00 10.81
CA GLY A 52 5.45 -13.27 10.40
C GLY A 52 4.53 -14.46 10.65
N LEU A 53 3.88 -14.51 11.83
CA LEU A 53 2.94 -15.59 12.16
C LEU A 53 1.76 -15.62 11.19
N ALA A 54 1.13 -14.51 10.92
CA ALA A 54 0.01 -14.41 9.98
C ALA A 54 0.42 -14.92 8.59
N ARG A 55 1.58 -14.49 8.08
CA ARG A 55 2.12 -14.98 6.80
C ARG A 55 2.40 -16.47 6.82
N GLY A 56 3.00 -16.99 7.88
CA GLY A 56 3.24 -18.42 8.04
C GLY A 56 1.96 -19.23 8.07
N VAL A 57 0.93 -18.76 8.78
CA VAL A 57 -0.40 -19.38 8.80
C VAL A 57 -1.03 -19.40 7.40
N LEU A 58 -0.95 -18.29 6.66
CA LEU A 58 -1.46 -18.23 5.28
C LEU A 58 -0.74 -19.24 4.37
N VAL A 59 0.58 -19.40 4.49
CA VAL A 59 1.34 -20.41 3.75
C VAL A 59 0.91 -21.83 4.15
N LEU A 60 0.69 -22.07 5.45
CA LEU A 60 0.19 -23.37 5.93
C LEU A 60 -1.22 -23.66 5.38
N MET A 61 -2.13 -22.69 5.39
CA MET A 61 -3.48 -22.83 4.84
C MET A 61 -3.48 -23.21 3.36
N MET A 62 -2.56 -22.65 2.56
CA MET A 62 -2.41 -22.98 1.14
C MET A 62 -1.91 -24.42 0.88
N ARG A 63 -1.45 -25.11 1.91
CA ARG A 63 -1.00 -26.52 1.86
C ARG A 63 -2.05 -27.50 2.34
N ILE A 64 -3.20 -27.02 2.79
CA ILE A 64 -4.32 -27.85 3.21
C ILE A 64 -5.09 -28.31 1.97
N GLU A 65 -5.19 -29.61 1.78
CA GLU A 65 -5.90 -30.20 0.66
C GLU A 65 -7.17 -30.91 1.14
N PRO A 66 -8.30 -30.75 0.45
CA PRO A 66 -9.48 -31.54 0.74
C PRO A 66 -9.23 -33.02 0.37
N VAL A 67 -9.69 -33.91 1.20
CA VAL A 67 -9.67 -35.35 0.93
C VAL A 67 -11.07 -35.74 0.49
N ALA A 68 -11.18 -36.50 -0.62
CA ALA A 68 -12.47 -37.04 -1.08
C ALA A 68 -13.09 -37.92 0.02
N LEU A 69 -14.38 -37.68 0.32
CA LEU A 69 -15.05 -38.32 1.43
C LEU A 69 -15.97 -39.45 0.97
N GLU A 70 -15.89 -40.49 1.74
CA GLU A 70 -17.02 -41.44 1.88
C GLU A 70 -17.93 -40.88 2.99
N GLU A 71 -19.25 -40.82 2.72
CA GLU A 71 -20.30 -40.49 3.70
C GLU A 71 -20.39 -39.06 4.25
N GLY A 72 -20.20 -38.01 3.40
CA GLY A 72 -20.66 -36.65 3.77
C GLY A 72 -19.86 -35.94 4.87
N ARG A 73 -18.68 -36.43 5.23
CA ARG A 73 -17.73 -35.74 6.13
C ARG A 73 -16.59 -35.12 5.33
N GLU A 74 -16.44 -33.82 5.40
CA GLU A 74 -15.28 -33.15 4.85
C GLU A 74 -14.04 -33.44 5.69
N GLN A 75 -12.99 -33.99 5.09
CA GLN A 75 -11.68 -34.16 5.72
C GLN A 75 -10.67 -33.36 4.94
N PHE A 76 -9.68 -32.84 5.65
CA PHE A 76 -8.57 -32.11 5.09
C PHE A 76 -7.28 -32.79 5.50
N ARG A 77 -6.30 -32.73 4.64
CA ARG A 77 -4.95 -33.21 4.94
C ARG A 77 -3.93 -32.09 4.67
N VAL A 78 -2.83 -32.17 5.39
CA VAL A 78 -1.61 -31.43 5.09
C VAL A 78 -0.44 -32.41 5.10
N ALA A 79 0.39 -32.36 4.05
CA ALA A 79 1.57 -33.22 3.98
C ALA A 79 2.62 -32.80 5.03
N ALA A 80 3.33 -33.79 5.59
CA ALA A 80 4.45 -33.52 6.49
C ALA A 80 5.49 -32.65 5.76
N CYS A 81 5.90 -31.54 6.39
CA CYS A 81 6.84 -30.59 5.80
C CYS A 81 7.57 -29.75 6.84
N SER A 82 8.69 -29.15 6.40
CA SER A 82 9.36 -28.06 7.09
C SER A 82 9.56 -26.93 6.10
N VAL A 83 9.08 -25.72 6.44
CA VAL A 83 9.13 -24.55 5.55
C VAL A 83 9.68 -23.36 6.33
N GLU A 84 10.66 -22.69 5.76
CA GLU A 84 11.19 -21.43 6.27
C GLU A 84 10.77 -20.29 5.33
N GLY A 85 10.10 -19.27 5.88
CA GLY A 85 9.77 -18.05 5.17
C GLY A 85 10.96 -17.12 5.10
N ASN A 86 11.80 -17.30 4.08
CA ASN A 86 12.97 -16.47 3.83
C ASN A 86 12.86 -15.79 2.47
N TYR A 87 12.67 -14.48 2.48
CA TYR A 87 12.44 -13.69 1.27
C TYR A 87 13.59 -12.72 1.02
N GLY A 88 14.13 -12.72 -0.21
CA GLY A 88 15.20 -11.79 -0.63
C GLY A 88 14.77 -10.32 -0.60
N ILE A 89 13.46 -10.03 -0.78
CA ILE A 89 12.88 -8.68 -0.69
C ILE A 89 12.08 -8.60 0.61
N ARG A 90 12.50 -7.75 1.53
CA ARG A 90 11.86 -7.58 2.84
C ARG A 90 10.55 -6.79 2.77
N SER A 91 10.54 -5.69 2.03
CA SER A 91 9.33 -4.85 1.86
C SER A 91 8.70 -5.14 0.50
N ARG A 92 7.59 -5.83 0.50
CA ARG A 92 6.81 -6.22 -0.68
C ARG A 92 5.50 -5.46 -0.62
N MET A 93 5.40 -4.35 -1.36
CA MET A 93 4.23 -3.47 -1.35
C MET A 93 3.37 -3.69 -2.58
N ILE A 94 2.05 -3.66 -2.41
CA ILE A 94 1.07 -3.63 -3.50
C ILE A 94 0.21 -2.38 -3.35
N HIS A 95 -0.08 -1.70 -4.46
CA HIS A 95 -0.90 -0.50 -4.48
C HIS A 95 -2.27 -0.80 -5.07
N PHE A 96 -3.32 -0.41 -4.36
CA PHE A 96 -4.70 -0.44 -4.83
C PHE A 96 -5.25 0.98 -4.86
N CYS A 97 -5.64 1.41 -6.05
CA CYS A 97 -6.41 2.64 -6.24
C CYS A 97 -7.90 2.30 -6.18
N VAL A 98 -8.64 2.97 -5.32
CA VAL A 98 -10.07 2.74 -5.11
C VAL A 98 -10.86 3.70 -5.99
N PHE A 99 -11.54 3.16 -6.99
CA PHE A 99 -12.39 3.90 -7.93
C PHE A 99 -13.88 3.74 -7.59
N PRO A 100 -14.78 4.56 -8.18
CA PRO A 100 -16.22 4.43 -7.99
C PRO A 100 -16.77 3.04 -8.30
N GLU A 101 -16.15 2.31 -9.22
CA GLU A 101 -16.51 0.95 -9.63
C GLU A 101 -15.95 -0.12 -8.69
N THR A 102 -15.03 0.24 -7.81
CA THR A 102 -14.42 -0.70 -6.86
C THR A 102 -15.42 -1.07 -5.78
N THR A 103 -15.93 -2.30 -5.85
CA THR A 103 -16.79 -2.78 -4.78
C THR A 103 -15.99 -3.19 -3.55
N PRO A 104 -16.51 -2.99 -2.33
CA PRO A 104 -15.85 -3.45 -1.09
C PRO A 104 -15.43 -4.91 -1.14
N THR A 105 -16.33 -5.79 -1.58
CA THR A 105 -16.07 -7.24 -1.68
C THR A 105 -14.92 -7.55 -2.63
N PHE A 106 -14.80 -6.82 -3.75
CA PHE A 106 -13.69 -7.01 -4.68
C PHE A 106 -12.36 -6.59 -4.04
N LEU A 107 -12.31 -5.40 -3.41
CA LEU A 107 -11.11 -4.93 -2.74
C LEU A 107 -10.67 -5.89 -1.62
N GLN A 108 -11.62 -6.37 -0.79
CA GLN A 108 -11.34 -7.35 0.26
C GLN A 108 -10.75 -8.65 -0.30
N LYS A 109 -11.24 -9.14 -1.43
CA LYS A 109 -10.65 -10.30 -2.12
C LYS A 109 -9.21 -10.01 -2.58
N CYS A 110 -8.95 -8.81 -3.13
CA CYS A 110 -7.61 -8.39 -3.53
C CYS A 110 -6.66 -8.31 -2.34
N ILE A 111 -7.12 -7.77 -1.21
CA ILE A 111 -6.35 -7.70 0.05
C ILE A 111 -5.99 -9.11 0.54
N ARG A 112 -6.96 -10.02 0.58
CA ARG A 112 -6.73 -11.41 0.99
C ARG A 112 -5.75 -12.12 0.05
N LEU A 113 -5.89 -11.90 -1.26
CA LEU A 113 -4.94 -12.42 -2.24
C LEU A 113 -3.53 -11.85 -2.02
N ALA A 114 -3.40 -10.56 -1.73
CA ALA A 114 -2.11 -9.95 -1.41
C ALA A 114 -1.45 -10.62 -0.20
N GLY A 115 -2.21 -10.92 0.87
CA GLY A 115 -1.72 -11.67 2.03
C GLY A 115 -1.24 -13.07 1.65
N VAL A 116 -2.03 -13.81 0.87
CA VAL A 116 -1.66 -15.15 0.37
C VAL A 116 -0.39 -15.09 -0.50
N MET A 117 -0.24 -14.05 -1.32
CA MET A 117 0.95 -13.81 -2.14
C MET A 117 2.12 -13.24 -1.35
N GLN A 118 2.01 -13.17 -0.02
CA GLN A 118 3.08 -12.79 0.89
C GLN A 118 3.53 -11.31 0.76
N TYR A 119 2.65 -10.43 0.33
CA TYR A 119 2.90 -8.99 0.47
C TYR A 119 2.99 -8.60 1.93
N THR A 120 3.79 -7.58 2.22
CA THR A 120 4.00 -7.07 3.58
C THR A 120 3.26 -5.77 3.82
N HIS A 121 2.92 -5.05 2.75
CA HIS A 121 2.25 -3.76 2.81
C HIS A 121 1.20 -3.65 1.72
N VAL A 122 0.09 -3.00 2.05
CA VAL A 122 -0.95 -2.60 1.10
C VAL A 122 -1.04 -1.09 1.10
N VAL A 123 -0.71 -0.46 -0.02
CA VAL A 123 -0.90 0.97 -0.24
C VAL A 123 -2.32 1.17 -0.74
N LEU A 124 -3.10 2.02 -0.05
CA LEU A 124 -4.46 2.37 -0.45
C LEU A 124 -4.55 3.84 -0.84
N GLU A 125 -4.95 4.08 -2.08
CA GLU A 125 -5.27 5.40 -2.60
C GLU A 125 -6.79 5.52 -2.78
N PHE A 126 -7.44 6.27 -1.89
CA PHE A 126 -8.90 6.44 -1.96
C PHE A 126 -9.34 7.55 -2.88
N TRP A 127 -8.52 8.58 -3.02
CA TRP A 127 -8.85 9.76 -3.78
C TRP A 127 -10.27 10.26 -3.40
N GLY A 128 -11.14 10.48 -4.37
CA GLY A 128 -12.54 10.86 -4.14
C GLY A 128 -13.43 9.75 -3.61
N MET A 129 -12.95 8.55 -3.39
CA MET A 129 -13.70 7.47 -2.76
C MET A 129 -13.66 7.49 -1.23
N LEU A 130 -12.97 8.43 -0.60
CA LEU A 130 -13.07 8.73 0.82
C LEU A 130 -13.74 10.09 1.03
N ARG A 131 -14.64 10.17 2.00
CA ARG A 131 -15.31 11.42 2.38
C ARG A 131 -14.42 12.20 3.31
N TYR A 132 -13.67 13.17 2.75
CA TYR A 132 -12.88 14.12 3.53
C TYR A 132 -13.76 15.25 4.05
N ASP A 133 -13.49 15.72 5.26
CA ASP A 133 -14.15 16.91 5.82
C ASP A 133 -13.54 18.20 5.30
N CYS A 134 -12.21 18.22 5.08
CA CYS A 134 -11.48 19.38 4.57
C CYS A 134 -11.70 19.63 3.07
N LEU A 135 -12.12 18.60 2.30
CA LEU A 135 -12.31 18.67 0.84
C LEU A 135 -13.53 17.85 0.41
N LYS A 136 -14.71 18.24 0.87
CA LYS A 136 -15.98 17.53 0.65
C LYS A 136 -16.34 17.40 -0.84
N GLU A 137 -15.93 18.38 -1.63
CA GLU A 137 -16.20 18.46 -3.06
C GLU A 137 -15.47 17.37 -3.88
N LEU A 138 -14.45 16.74 -3.29
CA LEU A 138 -13.73 15.65 -3.91
C LEU A 138 -14.53 14.35 -3.93
N ALA A 139 -15.45 14.18 -3.01
CA ALA A 139 -16.15 12.93 -2.81
C ALA A 139 -17.10 12.57 -3.95
N TRP A 140 -16.95 11.36 -4.49
CA TRP A 140 -17.94 10.75 -5.36
C TRP A 140 -19.27 10.50 -4.61
N GLY A 141 -20.37 10.38 -5.32
CA GLY A 141 -21.67 10.13 -4.70
C GLY A 141 -21.72 8.86 -3.86
N ASN A 142 -20.96 7.84 -4.23
CA ASN A 142 -20.80 6.56 -3.53
C ASN A 142 -19.53 6.47 -2.68
N ALA A 143 -18.85 7.60 -2.41
CA ALA A 143 -17.65 7.63 -1.59
C ALA A 143 -17.88 7.05 -0.19
N TRP A 144 -16.89 6.39 0.33
CA TRP A 144 -16.94 5.70 1.62
C TRP A 144 -16.77 6.66 2.79
N PRO A 145 -17.53 6.49 3.87
CA PRO A 145 -17.24 7.18 5.12
C PRO A 145 -15.95 6.66 5.75
N LYS A 146 -15.27 7.49 6.54
CA LYS A 146 -14.01 7.15 7.20
C LYS A 146 -14.09 5.86 8.03
N ASP A 147 -15.20 5.64 8.77
CA ASP A 147 -15.34 4.44 9.61
C ASP A 147 -15.40 3.15 8.80
N PHE A 148 -15.98 3.20 7.59
CA PHE A 148 -15.96 2.07 6.68
C PHE A 148 -14.52 1.80 6.18
N ALA A 149 -13.80 2.85 5.77
CA ALA A 149 -12.40 2.74 5.33
C ALA A 149 -11.48 2.20 6.45
N LYS A 150 -11.71 2.61 7.72
CA LYS A 150 -11.03 2.01 8.89
C LYS A 150 -11.25 0.50 9.01
N GLY A 151 -12.43 0.02 8.63
CA GLY A 151 -12.71 -1.43 8.59
C GLY A 151 -11.83 -2.17 7.58
N ILE A 152 -11.62 -1.58 6.40
CA ILE A 152 -10.71 -2.12 5.38
C ILE A 152 -9.25 -2.10 5.86
N VAL A 153 -8.82 -1.00 6.50
CA VAL A 153 -7.47 -0.89 7.07
C VAL A 153 -7.24 -1.97 8.12
N ARG A 154 -8.18 -2.19 9.03
CA ARG A 154 -8.09 -3.27 10.03
C ARG A 154 -7.98 -4.65 9.38
N GLU A 155 -8.73 -4.95 8.31
CA GLU A 155 -8.62 -6.23 7.61
C GLU A 155 -7.21 -6.46 7.06
N ILE A 156 -6.53 -5.42 6.57
CA ILE A 156 -5.13 -5.50 6.13
C ILE A 156 -4.21 -5.84 7.31
N GLU A 157 -4.38 -5.15 8.44
CA GLU A 157 -3.57 -5.32 9.65
C GLU A 157 -3.80 -6.70 10.28
N ASP A 158 -5.05 -7.17 10.34
CA ASP A 158 -5.43 -8.50 10.84
C ASP A 158 -4.77 -9.63 10.02
N MET A 159 -4.47 -9.39 8.75
CA MET A 159 -3.73 -10.33 7.91
C MET A 159 -2.20 -10.22 8.05
N GLY A 160 -1.71 -9.42 9.00
CA GLY A 160 -0.28 -9.22 9.26
C GLY A 160 0.44 -8.34 8.24
N MET A 161 -0.30 -7.60 7.41
CA MET A 161 0.24 -6.59 6.50
C MET A 161 0.13 -5.19 7.11
N GLU A 162 0.96 -4.28 6.67
CA GLU A 162 0.86 -2.87 7.03
C GLU A 162 0.01 -2.12 6.01
N ALA A 163 -0.95 -1.34 6.47
CA ALA A 163 -1.74 -0.46 5.63
C ALA A 163 -1.03 0.90 5.48
N VAL A 164 -0.81 1.32 4.24
CA VAL A 164 -0.12 2.56 3.90
C VAL A 164 -1.07 3.51 3.20
N PRO A 165 -1.39 4.68 3.79
CA PRO A 165 -2.18 5.70 3.12
C PRO A 165 -1.42 6.31 1.96
N MET A 166 -2.14 6.63 0.88
CA MET A 166 -1.61 7.36 -0.27
C MET A 166 -2.51 8.52 -0.65
N MET A 167 -1.88 9.65 -0.92
CA MET A 167 -2.48 10.81 -1.58
C MET A 167 -1.43 11.50 -2.44
N ASN A 168 -1.72 11.66 -3.72
CA ASN A 168 -0.81 12.35 -4.63
C ASN A 168 -0.63 13.83 -4.25
N HIS A 169 0.62 14.25 -4.06
CA HIS A 169 0.98 15.61 -3.62
C HIS A 169 1.47 16.51 -4.75
N LEU A 170 1.68 15.97 -5.94
CA LEU A 170 2.11 16.73 -7.13
C LEU A 170 1.25 16.37 -8.33
N GLY A 171 1.67 15.41 -9.17
CA GLY A 171 0.90 14.92 -10.30
C GLY A 171 -0.33 14.09 -9.89
N HIS A 172 -1.14 13.72 -10.84
CA HIS A 172 -2.39 12.97 -10.60
C HIS A 172 -3.35 13.63 -9.60
N ALA A 173 -3.27 14.94 -9.46
CA ALA A 173 -4.03 15.69 -8.46
C ALA A 173 -5.55 15.63 -8.71
N ALA A 174 -6.03 15.82 -9.94
CA ALA A 174 -7.45 15.74 -10.26
C ALA A 174 -7.75 14.87 -11.49
N GLY A 175 -6.72 14.40 -12.18
CA GLY A 175 -6.86 13.85 -13.52
C GLY A 175 -7.15 14.93 -14.55
N CYS A 176 -6.61 14.80 -15.76
CA CYS A 176 -6.94 15.73 -16.81
C CYS A 176 -8.31 15.42 -17.40
N ARG A 177 -8.95 16.44 -17.97
CA ARG A 177 -10.26 16.32 -18.64
C ARG A 177 -10.29 15.31 -19.78
N VAL A 178 -9.13 15.04 -20.38
CA VAL A 178 -9.00 14.20 -21.58
C VAL A 178 -8.92 12.72 -21.28
N SER A 179 -8.38 12.33 -20.12
CA SER A 179 -8.07 10.91 -19.84
C SER A 179 -9.10 10.17 -19.01
N GLY A 180 -10.31 10.69 -18.87
CA GLY A 180 -11.35 10.05 -18.06
C GLY A 180 -10.92 9.83 -16.61
N GLY A 181 -10.00 10.67 -16.15
CA GLY A 181 -9.24 10.50 -14.97
C GLY A 181 -10.05 10.38 -13.69
N LYS A 182 -9.34 10.32 -12.61
CA LYS A 182 -9.86 10.18 -11.27
C LYS A 182 -10.94 11.20 -10.94
N HIS A 183 -11.03 12.30 -11.70
CA HIS A 183 -11.98 13.36 -11.38
C HIS A 183 -12.48 14.20 -12.53
N VAL A 184 -13.75 14.32 -12.56
CA VAL A 184 -14.50 15.46 -13.09
C VAL A 184 -14.66 16.57 -12.03
N VAL A 185 -13.81 16.60 -11.00
CA VAL A 185 -13.91 17.53 -9.86
C VAL A 185 -13.92 18.97 -10.33
N LEU A 186 -13.03 19.33 -11.26
CA LEU A 186 -12.93 20.70 -11.76
C LEU A 186 -14.14 21.10 -12.60
N ASP A 187 -14.73 20.16 -13.35
CA ASP A 187 -15.93 20.43 -14.14
C ASP A 187 -17.16 20.59 -13.24
N GLN A 188 -17.24 19.82 -12.16
CA GLN A 188 -18.32 19.90 -11.17
C GLN A 188 -18.13 21.07 -10.19
N ASN A 189 -16.87 21.44 -9.89
CA ASN A 189 -16.50 22.45 -8.90
C ASN A 189 -15.48 23.44 -9.45
N PRO A 190 -15.85 24.34 -10.40
CA PRO A 190 -14.91 25.28 -11.03
C PRO A 190 -14.19 26.20 -10.03
N ARG A 191 -14.78 26.43 -8.86
CA ARG A 191 -14.17 27.21 -7.75
C ARG A 191 -12.87 26.60 -7.21
N LEU A 192 -12.65 25.30 -7.42
CA LEU A 192 -11.43 24.61 -7.02
C LEU A 192 -10.28 24.79 -8.03
N ALA A 193 -10.54 25.35 -9.21
CA ALA A 193 -9.57 25.47 -10.30
C ALA A 193 -8.24 26.14 -9.86
N ALA A 194 -8.29 27.09 -8.92
CA ALA A 194 -7.10 27.75 -8.41
C ALA A 194 -6.16 26.83 -7.60
N LEU A 195 -6.64 25.69 -7.16
CA LEU A 195 -5.84 24.69 -6.41
C LEU A 195 -5.03 23.78 -7.34
N PHE A 196 -5.32 23.79 -8.63
CA PHE A 196 -4.73 22.89 -9.61
C PHE A 196 -3.99 23.66 -10.70
N SER A 197 -3.10 22.99 -11.42
CA SER A 197 -2.55 23.46 -12.68
C SER A 197 -3.67 23.66 -13.72
N PRO A 198 -3.45 24.46 -14.77
CA PRO A 198 -4.51 24.80 -15.74
C PRO A 198 -5.15 23.59 -16.42
N ASP A 199 -4.41 22.49 -16.60
CA ASP A 199 -4.90 21.22 -17.15
C ASP A 199 -5.60 20.32 -16.09
N GLY A 200 -5.52 20.67 -14.83
CA GLY A 200 -6.06 19.89 -13.71
C GLY A 200 -5.23 18.66 -13.31
N TRP A 201 -4.08 18.45 -13.94
CA TRP A 201 -3.26 17.26 -13.69
C TRP A 201 -2.47 17.32 -12.40
N SER A 202 -1.87 18.48 -12.12
CA SER A 202 -1.02 18.68 -10.92
C SER A 202 -1.66 19.66 -9.95
N TRP A 203 -1.28 19.58 -8.68
CA TRP A 203 -1.58 20.64 -7.73
C TRP A 203 -0.85 21.92 -8.09
N ASN A 204 -1.51 23.05 -7.88
CA ASN A 204 -0.86 24.36 -8.02
C ASN A 204 -0.02 24.66 -6.78
N ILE A 205 1.20 24.20 -6.79
CA ILE A 205 2.14 24.37 -5.66
C ILE A 205 2.53 25.84 -5.36
N LEU A 206 2.18 26.76 -6.26
CA LEU A 206 2.35 28.19 -6.05
C LEU A 206 1.22 28.80 -5.21
N ASN A 207 0.12 28.09 -5.07
CA ASN A 207 -0.98 28.50 -4.20
C ASN A 207 -0.74 27.99 -2.77
N PRO A 208 -0.51 28.88 -1.78
CA PRO A 208 -0.21 28.46 -0.41
C PRO A 208 -1.31 27.60 0.22
N ARG A 209 -2.57 27.79 -0.21
CA ARG A 209 -3.70 26.97 0.27
C ARG A 209 -3.57 25.50 -0.06
N VAL A 210 -2.83 25.14 -1.11
CA VAL A 210 -2.61 23.74 -1.50
C VAL A 210 -1.81 23.00 -0.45
N ARG A 211 -0.76 23.62 0.09
CA ARG A 211 0.06 23.00 1.15
C ARG A 211 -0.77 22.74 2.41
N ASP A 212 -1.54 23.73 2.84
CA ASP A 212 -2.40 23.63 4.02
C ASP A 212 -3.47 22.54 3.82
N LEU A 213 -4.11 22.53 2.65
CA LEU A 213 -5.11 21.53 2.29
C LEU A 213 -4.55 20.10 2.30
N LEU A 214 -3.37 19.87 1.69
CA LEU A 214 -2.73 18.57 1.66
C LEU A 214 -2.33 18.09 3.06
N LYS A 215 -1.94 19.01 3.94
CA LYS A 215 -1.70 18.71 5.35
C LYS A 215 -2.98 18.29 6.08
N ASP A 216 -4.10 18.98 5.82
CA ASP A 216 -5.40 18.61 6.38
C ASP A 216 -5.85 17.24 5.86
N VAL A 217 -5.68 16.95 4.57
CA VAL A 217 -5.97 15.63 3.99
C VAL A 217 -5.12 14.54 4.64
N ARG A 218 -3.81 14.76 4.85
CA ARG A 218 -2.95 13.78 5.55
C ARG A 218 -3.45 13.51 6.96
N ARG A 219 -3.82 14.57 7.71
CA ARG A 219 -4.37 14.41 9.06
C ARG A 219 -5.61 13.53 9.07
N GLU A 220 -6.55 13.73 8.13
CA GLU A 220 -7.74 12.90 8.01
C GLU A 220 -7.42 11.45 7.59
N LEU A 221 -6.40 11.26 6.76
CA LEU A 221 -5.93 9.92 6.42
C LEU A 221 -5.30 9.22 7.64
N TYR A 222 -4.56 9.91 8.49
CA TYR A 222 -4.05 9.31 9.73
C TYR A 222 -5.16 8.91 10.72
N GLU A 223 -6.33 9.56 10.67
CA GLU A 223 -7.51 9.08 11.42
C GLU A 223 -8.00 7.72 10.90
N VAL A 224 -7.86 7.46 9.61
CA VAL A 224 -8.26 6.20 8.97
C VAL A 224 -7.17 5.12 9.12
N PHE A 225 -5.90 5.53 9.13
CA PHE A 225 -4.71 4.67 9.23
C PHE A 225 -3.94 4.95 10.53
N PRO A 226 -4.47 4.63 11.70
CA PRO A 226 -3.88 5.06 12.98
C PRO A 226 -2.50 4.45 13.27
N ASN A 227 -2.15 3.34 12.62
CA ASN A 227 -0.90 2.62 12.81
C ASN A 227 0.09 2.81 11.66
N ALA A 228 -0.18 3.73 10.73
CA ALA A 228 0.67 3.94 9.56
C ALA A 228 2.07 4.40 9.96
N ARG A 229 3.09 3.66 9.53
CA ARG A 229 4.50 4.04 9.65
C ARG A 229 5.03 4.72 8.39
N TYR A 230 4.29 4.62 7.30
CA TYR A 230 4.60 5.19 6.00
C TYR A 230 3.44 6.01 5.48
N PHE A 231 3.75 7.02 4.65
CA PHE A 231 2.78 7.74 3.84
C PHE A 231 3.28 7.85 2.41
N HIS A 232 2.49 7.41 1.44
CA HIS A 232 2.86 7.50 0.03
C HIS A 232 2.37 8.83 -0.56
N LEU A 233 3.31 9.69 -0.94
CA LEU A 233 3.05 11.03 -1.46
C LEU A 233 2.73 11.05 -2.97
N GLY A 234 2.87 9.91 -3.67
CA GLY A 234 2.77 9.84 -5.12
C GLY A 234 3.96 10.54 -5.76
N CYS A 235 3.70 11.71 -6.34
CA CYS A 235 4.69 12.61 -6.95
C CYS A 235 5.23 12.14 -8.30
N ASP A 236 4.51 11.25 -8.97
CA ASP A 236 4.77 10.79 -10.32
C ASP A 236 4.15 11.71 -11.38
N GLU A 237 4.63 11.60 -12.61
CA GLU A 237 4.09 12.23 -13.82
C GLU A 237 3.77 13.72 -13.70
N VAL A 238 4.70 14.52 -13.21
CA VAL A 238 4.49 15.94 -12.92
C VAL A 238 4.85 16.80 -14.12
N TYR A 239 4.01 16.85 -15.14
CA TYR A 239 4.28 17.54 -16.41
C TYR A 239 4.16 19.06 -16.35
N SER A 240 3.48 19.61 -15.36
CA SER A 240 3.18 21.05 -15.26
C SER A 240 4.37 21.91 -14.83
N TYR A 241 5.42 21.31 -14.27
CA TYR A 241 6.58 21.99 -13.68
C TYR A 241 7.90 21.66 -14.36
N GLU A 242 7.86 21.20 -15.61
CA GLU A 242 9.05 20.77 -16.35
C GLU A 242 9.69 21.86 -17.19
N LYS A 243 8.99 22.99 -17.39
CA LYS A 243 9.28 23.95 -18.46
C LYS A 243 10.45 24.90 -18.21
N GLY A 244 11.14 24.79 -17.10
CA GLY A 244 12.30 25.63 -16.84
C GLY A 244 12.92 25.44 -15.47
N ASP A 245 14.15 25.99 -15.33
CA ASP A 245 14.94 25.85 -14.09
C ASP A 245 14.22 26.40 -12.85
N GLU A 246 13.39 27.44 -13.03
CA GLU A 246 12.63 28.03 -11.93
C GLU A 246 11.51 27.11 -11.46
N ASP A 247 10.75 26.52 -12.37
CA ASP A 247 9.67 25.60 -12.02
C ASP A 247 10.21 24.34 -11.34
N GLN A 248 11.33 23.83 -11.82
CA GLN A 248 12.00 22.70 -11.19
C GLN A 248 12.54 23.02 -9.80
N ARG A 249 13.09 24.23 -9.59
CA ARG A 249 13.50 24.67 -8.24
C ARG A 249 12.30 24.75 -7.29
N ARG A 250 11.17 25.28 -7.76
CA ARG A 250 9.93 25.38 -6.98
C ARG A 250 9.39 24.00 -6.63
N MET A 251 9.33 23.08 -7.58
CA MET A 251 8.92 21.70 -7.37
C MET A 251 9.80 20.98 -6.34
N ARG A 252 11.12 21.08 -6.47
CA ARG A 252 12.06 20.50 -5.49
C ARG A 252 11.89 21.10 -4.09
N SER A 253 11.74 22.42 -4.00
CA SER A 253 11.52 23.09 -2.73
C SER A 253 10.21 22.64 -2.07
N PHE A 254 9.15 22.54 -2.85
CA PHE A 254 7.85 22.04 -2.38
C PHE A 254 7.96 20.59 -1.89
N LEU A 255 8.52 19.70 -2.72
CA LEU A 255 8.66 18.29 -2.39
C LEU A 255 9.50 18.10 -1.12
N ARG A 256 10.63 18.80 -0.99
CA ARG A 256 11.45 18.76 0.22
C ARG A 256 10.64 19.18 1.45
N SER A 257 9.89 20.28 1.36
CA SER A 257 9.09 20.76 2.48
C SER A 257 8.00 19.78 2.91
N VAL A 258 7.36 19.11 1.95
CA VAL A 258 6.33 18.08 2.25
C VAL A 258 6.96 16.83 2.87
N ILE A 259 8.12 16.39 2.37
CA ILE A 259 8.88 15.28 2.95
C ILE A 259 9.25 15.57 4.41
N GLU A 260 9.78 16.76 4.67
CA GLU A 260 10.13 17.20 6.03
C GLU A 260 8.90 17.26 6.96
N GLU A 261 7.76 17.74 6.45
CA GLU A 261 6.50 17.74 7.22
C GLU A 261 6.06 16.33 7.60
N VAL A 262 6.03 15.39 6.65
CA VAL A 262 5.64 13.99 6.92
C VAL A 262 6.59 13.35 7.93
N GLN A 263 7.89 13.64 7.85
CA GLN A 263 8.88 13.16 8.83
C GLN A 263 8.62 13.76 10.23
N MET A 264 8.26 15.05 10.31
CA MET A 264 7.88 15.69 11.59
C MET A 264 6.56 15.14 12.14
N GLU A 265 5.66 14.64 11.30
CA GLU A 265 4.45 13.93 11.68
C GLU A 265 4.75 12.51 12.24
N GLY A 266 6.04 12.09 12.26
CA GLY A 266 6.49 10.80 12.77
C GLY A 266 6.35 9.63 11.79
N VAL A 267 6.07 9.92 10.53
CA VAL A 267 5.79 8.95 9.47
C VAL A 267 6.88 9.02 8.40
N ARG A 268 7.22 7.90 7.80
CA ARG A 268 8.21 7.82 6.73
C ARG A 268 7.56 8.07 5.36
N PRO A 269 7.97 9.11 4.61
CA PRO A 269 7.44 9.37 3.27
C PRO A 269 7.93 8.34 2.25
N ILE A 270 7.06 8.00 1.30
CA ILE A 270 7.36 7.22 0.09
C ILE A 270 6.95 8.07 -1.11
N ILE A 271 7.75 8.07 -2.16
CA ILE A 271 7.46 8.71 -3.45
C ILE A 271 7.70 7.72 -4.59
N TRP A 272 7.04 7.93 -5.70
CA TRP A 272 7.44 7.29 -6.96
C TRP A 272 8.77 7.89 -7.43
N GLY A 273 9.64 7.05 -7.95
CA GLY A 273 10.99 7.46 -8.36
C GLY A 273 11.15 7.77 -9.84
N ASP A 274 10.08 7.63 -10.64
CA ASP A 274 10.10 7.79 -12.10
C ASP A 274 10.65 9.15 -12.56
N MET A 275 10.20 10.24 -11.89
CA MET A 275 10.67 11.61 -12.15
C MET A 275 12.15 11.82 -11.85
N LEU A 276 12.76 10.95 -11.04
CA LEU A 276 14.15 11.04 -10.61
C LEU A 276 15.09 10.13 -11.40
N LEU A 277 14.56 9.36 -12.37
CA LEU A 277 15.35 8.42 -13.16
C LEU A 277 15.93 9.10 -14.38
N ASN A 278 17.24 8.98 -14.55
CA ASN A 278 17.91 9.29 -15.80
C ASN A 278 17.84 8.08 -16.73
N ALA A 279 16.93 8.12 -17.70
CA ALA A 279 16.65 7.00 -18.59
C ALA A 279 17.90 6.57 -19.38
N ARG A 280 18.75 7.51 -19.84
CA ARG A 280 20.00 7.19 -20.55
C ARG A 280 21.02 6.48 -19.66
N ALA A 281 21.16 6.93 -18.41
CA ALA A 281 22.06 6.27 -17.47
C ALA A 281 21.59 4.84 -17.12
N CYS A 282 20.29 4.58 -17.24
CA CYS A 282 19.69 3.26 -17.07
C CYS A 282 19.74 2.38 -18.34
N GLY A 283 20.38 2.85 -19.43
CA GLY A 283 20.49 2.10 -20.69
C GLY A 283 19.22 2.05 -21.53
N VAL A 284 18.26 2.94 -21.26
CA VAL A 284 17.04 3.07 -22.04
C VAL A 284 17.31 4.07 -23.16
N ASP A 285 17.62 3.58 -24.36
CA ASP A 285 17.79 4.43 -25.54
C ASP A 285 16.48 5.11 -25.93
N GLY A 286 16.52 6.45 -26.04
CA GLY A 286 15.38 7.34 -26.19
C GLY A 286 14.59 7.24 -27.50
N GLY A 287 14.65 6.13 -28.21
CA GLY A 287 13.93 5.96 -29.47
C GLY A 287 12.49 5.46 -29.36
N HIS A 288 12.17 4.72 -28.34
CA HIS A 288 10.82 4.20 -28.06
C HIS A 288 10.63 4.06 -26.57
N GLN A 289 10.37 5.16 -25.94
CA GLN A 289 10.04 5.21 -24.58
C GLN A 289 8.65 4.93 -24.29
N PRO A 290 8.19 3.81 -24.03
CA PRO A 290 6.81 3.80 -23.60
C PRO A 290 6.65 4.11 -22.13
N TYR A 291 7.66 4.09 -21.28
CA TYR A 291 7.30 3.88 -19.87
C TYR A 291 8.28 4.38 -18.80
N VAL A 292 9.16 5.29 -19.12
CA VAL A 292 9.75 6.14 -18.07
C VAL A 292 8.89 7.39 -18.01
N CYS A 293 7.77 7.25 -17.31
CA CYS A 293 6.88 8.36 -17.07
C CYS A 293 7.63 9.42 -16.30
N GLY A 294 7.57 10.65 -16.76
CA GLY A 294 7.87 11.79 -15.95
C GLY A 294 9.08 12.62 -16.31
N CYS A 295 10.08 12.11 -17.01
CA CYS A 295 11.17 12.94 -17.50
C CYS A 295 11.25 12.86 -19.02
N ASP A 296 10.92 13.95 -19.70
CA ASP A 296 11.01 14.03 -21.15
C ASP A 296 12.46 13.98 -21.64
N THR A 297 13.41 14.39 -20.79
CA THR A 297 14.83 14.38 -21.11
C THR A 297 15.69 13.99 -19.91
N PRO A 298 16.87 13.39 -20.15
CA PRO A 298 17.83 13.09 -19.08
C PRO A 298 18.27 14.32 -18.28
N GLU A 299 18.34 15.46 -18.95
CA GLU A 299 18.70 16.73 -18.29
C GLU A 299 17.66 17.15 -17.25
N HIS A 300 16.40 16.78 -17.41
CA HIS A 300 15.37 17.04 -16.42
C HIS A 300 15.54 16.17 -15.18
N ALA A 301 15.87 14.88 -15.35
CA ALA A 301 16.13 14.00 -14.23
C ALA A 301 17.34 14.47 -13.42
N ASP A 302 18.45 14.82 -14.08
CA ASP A 302 19.69 15.29 -13.45
C ASP A 302 19.49 16.57 -12.63
N LYS A 303 18.49 17.39 -12.98
CA LYS A 303 18.16 18.61 -12.24
C LYS A 303 17.24 18.37 -11.04
N LEU A 304 16.60 17.22 -10.94
CA LEU A 304 15.72 16.86 -9.82
C LEU A 304 16.48 16.19 -8.67
N ILE A 305 17.62 15.60 -8.93
CA ILE A 305 18.51 14.98 -7.96
C ILE A 305 19.46 16.04 -7.38
#